data_835f12843d478322f7858f89b4930418
#
_entry.id   835f12843d478322f7858f89b4930418
#
_cell.length_a   1.000
_cell.length_b   1.000
_cell.length_c   1.000
_cell.angle_alpha   90.00
_cell.angle_beta   90.00
_cell.angle_gamma   90.00
#
_symmetry.space_group_name_H-M   'P 1'
#
loop_
_entity.id
_entity.type
_entity.pdbx_description
1 polymer ?
#
loop_
_entity_poly.entity_id
_entity_poly.type
_entity_poly.pdbx_seq_one_letter_code
_entity_poly.pdbx_strand_id
1 'polypeptide(L)'
;MKFLLGALFTVFVAIVSVFVIVTSGVVYVGADQEHSPIMFSFLETARNRSIANASKDIVVPDLEKVDISSGGADYKDMCAGCHLSPGVDKTDFSESLYPKPPNFTKAEIVKRYQTEDGAKQSFWAIKHGIMASGMPAWGASHDDARMWAMVAFIRALPKLDEAQYTMLTTRIDGDMMDMSFDGDMNMSDDGSGMQH
;
A
#
# COMPACT_ATOMS: atom_id res chain seq x y z
N MET A 1 25.65 24.93 35.40
CA MET A 1 24.42 25.72 35.22
C MET A 1 24.37 26.41 33.85
N LYS A 2 25.33 27.22 33.46
CA LYS A 2 25.35 27.98 32.18
C LYS A 2 25.31 27.06 30.95
N PHE A 3 25.96 25.90 30.95
CA PHE A 3 25.96 24.93 29.87
C PHE A 3 24.56 24.28 29.68
N LEU A 4 23.89 23.93 30.76
CA LEU A 4 22.52 23.39 30.71
C LEU A 4 21.51 24.41 30.18
N LEU A 5 21.64 25.66 30.58
CA LEU A 5 20.82 26.76 30.07
C LEU A 5 21.01 26.98 28.56
N GLY A 6 22.27 26.92 28.10
CA GLY A 6 22.56 27.00 26.67
C GLY A 6 21.99 25.82 25.87
N ALA A 7 22.12 24.60 26.37
CA ALA A 7 21.53 23.41 25.74
C ALA A 7 20.00 23.49 25.65
N LEU A 8 19.34 23.87 26.75
CA LEU A 8 17.86 24.07 26.77
C LEU A 8 17.41 25.16 25.79
N PHE A 9 18.13 26.26 25.72
CA PHE A 9 17.83 27.35 24.77
C PHE A 9 17.96 26.87 23.32
N THR A 10 19.01 26.11 22.99
CA THR A 10 19.20 25.55 21.64
C THR A 10 18.05 24.60 21.26
N VAL A 11 17.65 23.71 22.18
CA VAL A 11 16.51 22.79 21.95
C VAL A 11 15.22 23.59 21.76
N PHE A 12 14.96 24.61 22.57
CA PHE A 12 13.79 25.47 22.44
C PHE A 12 13.76 26.17 21.06
N VAL A 13 14.88 26.77 20.63
CA VAL A 13 14.98 27.42 19.31
C VAL A 13 14.72 26.41 18.18
N ALA A 14 15.26 25.19 18.29
CA ALA A 14 15.04 24.15 17.31
C ALA A 14 13.55 23.76 17.21
N ILE A 15 12.85 23.59 18.34
CA ILE A 15 11.43 23.28 18.39
C ILE A 15 10.59 24.41 17.76
N VAL A 16 10.88 25.66 18.14
CA VAL A 16 10.19 26.83 17.58
C VAL A 16 10.43 26.94 16.08
N SER A 17 11.63 26.68 15.60
CA SER A 17 11.95 26.71 14.17
C SER A 17 11.17 25.66 13.40
N VAL A 18 11.08 24.42 13.89
CA VAL A 18 10.26 23.36 13.27
C VAL A 18 8.79 23.77 13.26
N PHE A 19 8.27 24.29 14.36
CA PHE A 19 6.88 24.76 14.44
C PHE A 19 6.58 25.86 13.41
N VAL A 20 7.46 26.86 13.30
CA VAL A 20 7.32 27.95 12.31
C VAL A 20 7.37 27.40 10.87
N ILE A 21 8.30 26.49 10.56
CA ILE A 21 8.40 25.88 9.23
C ILE A 21 7.10 25.15 8.88
N VAL A 22 6.59 24.32 9.80
CA VAL A 22 5.35 23.54 9.56
C VAL A 22 4.13 24.45 9.39
N THR A 23 4.00 25.49 10.22
CA THR A 23 2.83 26.38 10.20
C THR A 23 2.89 27.46 9.11
N SER A 24 4.07 27.74 8.57
CA SER A 24 4.26 28.74 7.50
C SER A 24 3.77 28.30 6.12
N GLY A 25 3.51 26.99 5.92
CA GLY A 25 3.13 26.43 4.62
C GLY A 25 4.25 26.43 3.58
N VAL A 26 5.51 26.67 3.99
CA VAL A 26 6.66 26.67 3.07
C VAL A 26 7.04 25.28 2.59
N VAL A 27 6.60 24.23 3.33
CA VAL A 27 6.87 22.84 2.95
C VAL A 27 5.92 22.43 1.83
N TYR A 28 6.46 22.18 0.65
CA TYR A 28 5.69 21.67 -0.48
C TYR A 28 5.35 20.20 -0.29
N VAL A 29 4.08 19.84 -0.45
CA VAL A 29 3.55 18.46 -0.24
C VAL A 29 2.93 17.85 -1.50
N GLY A 30 3.08 18.48 -2.66
CA GLY A 30 2.60 17.96 -3.94
C GLY A 30 3.38 16.70 -4.35
N ALA A 31 2.67 15.71 -4.92
CA ALA A 31 3.27 14.46 -5.39
C ALA A 31 4.01 14.58 -6.73
N ASP A 32 3.98 15.75 -7.35
CA ASP A 32 4.65 16.08 -8.61
C ASP A 32 6.12 16.47 -8.42
N GLN A 33 6.59 16.56 -7.18
CA GLN A 33 8.00 16.81 -6.86
C GLN A 33 8.60 15.67 -6.03
N GLU A 34 9.71 15.15 -6.51
CA GLU A 34 10.44 14.10 -5.79
C GLU A 34 11.21 14.69 -4.60
N HIS A 35 11.28 13.93 -3.53
CA HIS A 35 12.18 14.25 -2.41
C HIS A 35 13.64 14.23 -2.86
N SER A 36 14.51 14.98 -2.16
CA SER A 36 15.94 14.81 -2.36
C SER A 36 16.37 13.35 -2.14
N PRO A 37 17.42 12.84 -2.82
CA PRO A 37 17.83 11.44 -2.70
C PRO A 37 18.08 10.99 -1.26
N ILE A 38 18.62 11.89 -0.42
CA ILE A 38 18.88 11.61 1.00
C ILE A 38 17.55 11.43 1.75
N MET A 39 16.59 12.33 1.56
CA MET A 39 15.28 12.25 2.21
C MET A 39 14.51 11.01 1.74
N PHE A 40 14.53 10.74 0.44
CA PHE A 40 13.91 9.54 -0.13
C PHE A 40 14.48 8.27 0.51
N SER A 41 15.81 8.13 0.56
CA SER A 41 16.48 6.96 1.15
C SER A 41 16.16 6.80 2.64
N PHE A 42 16.09 7.92 3.38
CA PHE A 42 15.71 7.90 4.79
C PHE A 42 14.28 7.40 5.00
N LEU A 43 13.32 7.98 4.27
CA LEU A 43 11.90 7.61 4.36
C LEU A 43 11.67 6.17 3.89
N GLU A 44 12.32 5.76 2.80
CA GLU A 44 12.25 4.39 2.30
C GLU A 44 12.80 3.38 3.32
N THR A 45 13.94 3.68 3.93
CA THR A 45 14.54 2.84 4.98
C THR A 45 13.61 2.73 6.18
N ALA A 46 13.05 3.84 6.65
CA ALA A 46 12.12 3.86 7.77
C ALA A 46 10.87 3.02 7.47
N ARG A 47 10.26 3.21 6.30
CA ARG A 47 9.11 2.41 5.83
C ARG A 47 9.45 0.92 5.78
N ASN A 48 10.53 0.54 5.12
CA ASN A 48 10.89 -0.86 4.93
C ASN A 48 11.20 -1.55 6.26
N ARG A 49 11.88 -0.88 7.18
CA ARG A 49 12.13 -1.40 8.53
C ARG A 49 10.87 -1.51 9.37
N SER A 50 9.96 -0.55 9.27
CA SER A 50 8.66 -0.60 9.94
C SER A 50 7.84 -1.80 9.48
N ILE A 51 7.73 -2.01 8.16
CA ILE A 51 7.00 -3.16 7.58
C ILE A 51 7.66 -4.47 8.01
N ALA A 52 8.99 -4.59 7.91
CA ALA A 52 9.71 -5.79 8.31
C ALA A 52 9.49 -6.15 9.79
N ASN A 53 9.51 -5.15 10.69
CA ASN A 53 9.26 -5.39 12.10
C ASN A 53 7.80 -5.76 12.38
N ALA A 54 6.85 -5.11 11.71
CA ALA A 54 5.42 -5.35 11.92
C ALA A 54 4.95 -6.70 11.34
N SER A 55 5.64 -7.22 10.31
CA SER A 55 5.30 -8.47 9.64
C SER A 55 6.04 -9.70 10.17
N LYS A 56 7.02 -9.55 11.07
CA LYS A 56 7.95 -10.61 11.49
C LYS A 56 7.29 -11.89 12.03
N ASP A 57 6.18 -11.72 12.74
CA ASP A 57 5.46 -12.81 13.43
C ASP A 57 4.32 -13.41 12.56
N ILE A 58 4.15 -12.93 11.32
CA ILE A 58 3.15 -13.47 10.40
C ILE A 58 3.56 -14.86 9.96
N VAL A 59 2.63 -15.81 10.04
CA VAL A 59 2.81 -17.18 9.58
C VAL A 59 2.40 -17.27 8.11
N VAL A 60 3.34 -17.66 7.24
CA VAL A 60 3.07 -17.82 5.80
C VAL A 60 2.43 -19.19 5.56
N PRO A 61 1.25 -19.27 4.93
CA PRO A 61 0.67 -20.55 4.53
C PRO A 61 1.47 -21.18 3.39
N ASP A 62 1.14 -22.41 3.04
CA ASP A 62 1.72 -23.09 1.87
C ASP A 62 1.18 -22.42 0.58
N LEU A 63 1.94 -21.44 0.07
CA LEU A 63 1.54 -20.65 -1.10
C LEU A 63 1.46 -21.45 -2.40
N GLU A 64 2.03 -22.68 -2.45
CA GLU A 64 1.92 -23.54 -3.62
C GLU A 64 0.54 -24.23 -3.72
N LYS A 65 -0.18 -24.30 -2.59
CA LYS A 65 -1.53 -24.85 -2.51
C LYS A 65 -2.63 -23.82 -2.59
N VAL A 66 -2.27 -22.52 -2.60
CA VAL A 66 -3.25 -21.44 -2.70
C VAL A 66 -3.74 -21.32 -4.15
N ASP A 67 -5.05 -21.22 -4.34
CA ASP A 67 -5.63 -20.95 -5.65
C ASP A 67 -5.29 -19.50 -6.08
N ILE A 68 -4.42 -19.40 -7.09
CA ILE A 68 -3.97 -18.11 -7.60
C ILE A 68 -5.02 -17.42 -8.49
N SER A 69 -6.06 -18.10 -8.93
CA SER A 69 -7.09 -17.50 -9.81
C SER A 69 -7.95 -16.48 -9.06
N SER A 70 -8.33 -16.78 -7.81
CA SER A 70 -9.04 -15.81 -6.97
C SER A 70 -8.19 -14.56 -6.69
N GLY A 71 -6.91 -14.76 -6.36
CA GLY A 71 -5.95 -13.67 -6.20
C GLY A 71 -5.69 -12.89 -7.48
N GLY A 72 -5.76 -13.55 -8.63
CA GLY A 72 -5.62 -12.94 -9.94
C GLY A 72 -6.76 -11.98 -10.27
N ALA A 73 -7.99 -12.39 -10.03
CA ALA A 73 -9.18 -11.55 -10.24
C ALA A 73 -9.10 -10.28 -9.38
N ASP A 74 -8.74 -10.42 -8.10
CA ASP A 74 -8.58 -9.29 -7.20
C ASP A 74 -7.40 -8.40 -7.59
N TYR A 75 -6.28 -8.99 -8.02
CA TYR A 75 -5.15 -8.23 -8.53
C TYR A 75 -5.55 -7.35 -9.72
N LYS A 76 -6.29 -7.89 -10.68
CA LYS A 76 -6.76 -7.15 -11.86
C LYS A 76 -7.62 -5.96 -11.46
N ASP A 77 -8.57 -6.17 -10.56
CA ASP A 77 -9.56 -5.15 -10.22
C ASP A 77 -9.00 -4.07 -9.27
N MET A 78 -8.08 -4.44 -8.37
CA MET A 78 -7.65 -3.57 -7.28
C MET A 78 -6.18 -3.14 -7.34
N CYS A 79 -5.32 -3.90 -8.01
CA CYS A 79 -3.87 -3.69 -7.97
C CYS A 79 -3.28 -3.27 -9.32
N ALA A 80 -3.78 -3.83 -10.43
CA ALA A 80 -3.18 -3.67 -11.75
C ALA A 80 -3.16 -2.21 -12.23
N GLY A 81 -4.12 -1.39 -11.80
CA GLY A 81 -4.16 0.04 -12.10
C GLY A 81 -2.91 0.80 -11.65
N CYS A 82 -2.28 0.36 -10.55
CA CYS A 82 -1.05 0.96 -10.01
C CYS A 82 0.18 0.09 -10.28
N HIS A 83 0.07 -1.24 -10.15
CA HIS A 83 1.20 -2.17 -10.17
C HIS A 83 1.43 -2.84 -11.53
N LEU A 84 0.63 -2.50 -12.52
CA LEU A 84 0.69 -2.93 -13.92
C LEU A 84 0.35 -4.42 -14.13
N SER A 85 0.21 -4.79 -15.40
CA SER A 85 -0.06 -6.16 -15.85
C SER A 85 0.80 -6.49 -17.07
N PRO A 86 0.97 -7.76 -17.45
CA PRO A 86 1.67 -8.13 -18.67
C PRO A 86 1.13 -7.36 -19.89
N GLY A 87 2.03 -6.85 -20.74
CA GLY A 87 1.69 -6.02 -21.89
C GLY A 87 1.37 -4.55 -21.60
N VAL A 88 1.28 -4.14 -20.32
CA VAL A 88 1.00 -2.75 -19.92
C VAL A 88 2.25 -2.13 -19.31
N ASP A 89 2.81 -1.11 -19.94
CA ASP A 89 4.03 -0.45 -19.49
C ASP A 89 3.78 0.69 -18.50
N LYS A 90 2.62 1.35 -18.56
CA LYS A 90 2.24 2.47 -17.70
C LYS A 90 0.74 2.66 -17.66
N THR A 91 0.27 3.26 -16.57
CA THR A 91 -1.10 3.77 -16.38
C THR A 91 -1.03 5.16 -15.77
N ASP A 92 -2.14 5.90 -15.76
CA ASP A 92 -2.20 7.22 -15.12
C ASP A 92 -1.81 7.13 -13.64
N PHE A 93 -2.26 6.09 -12.91
CA PHE A 93 -1.89 5.90 -11.50
C PHE A 93 -0.42 5.53 -11.32
N SER A 94 0.14 4.65 -12.17
CA SER A 94 1.54 4.25 -12.04
C SER A 94 2.52 5.40 -12.27
N GLU A 95 2.10 6.41 -13.06
CA GLU A 95 2.93 7.58 -13.36
C GLU A 95 2.71 8.74 -12.38
N SER A 96 1.49 8.87 -11.82
CA SER A 96 1.11 10.03 -11.00
C SER A 96 1.30 9.83 -9.50
N LEU A 97 1.49 8.59 -9.03
CA LEU A 97 1.69 8.31 -7.61
C LEU A 97 3.15 8.54 -7.18
N TYR A 98 3.30 9.14 -5.98
CA TYR A 98 4.61 9.25 -5.34
C TYR A 98 4.55 8.71 -3.88
N PRO A 99 5.47 7.82 -3.48
CA PRO A 99 6.46 7.13 -4.33
C PRO A 99 5.79 6.26 -5.40
N LYS A 100 6.47 6.07 -6.54
CA LYS A 100 5.95 5.24 -7.63
C LYS A 100 5.68 3.79 -7.14
N PRO A 101 4.53 3.21 -7.50
CA PRO A 101 4.23 1.81 -7.19
C PRO A 101 5.25 0.87 -7.85
N PRO A 102 5.68 -0.22 -7.20
CA PRO A 102 6.54 -1.21 -7.83
C PRO A 102 5.78 -1.93 -8.95
N ASN A 103 6.45 -2.10 -10.10
CA ASN A 103 5.92 -2.86 -11.23
C ASN A 103 6.10 -4.36 -10.98
N PHE A 104 5.02 -5.07 -10.68
CA PHE A 104 5.06 -6.50 -10.37
C PHE A 104 5.17 -7.42 -11.59
N THR A 105 5.15 -6.89 -12.81
CA THR A 105 5.49 -7.70 -14.00
C THR A 105 6.99 -7.92 -14.16
N LYS A 106 7.83 -7.18 -13.42
CA LYS A 106 9.29 -7.25 -13.50
C LYS A 106 9.84 -8.26 -12.50
N ALA A 107 10.52 -9.30 -13.00
CA ALA A 107 11.08 -10.37 -12.17
C ALA A 107 12.09 -9.85 -11.12
N GLU A 108 12.91 -8.85 -11.46
CA GLU A 108 13.87 -8.23 -10.56
C GLU A 108 13.18 -7.52 -9.37
N ILE A 109 11.98 -6.97 -9.59
CA ILE A 109 11.18 -6.34 -8.54
C ILE A 109 10.55 -7.41 -7.63
N VAL A 110 9.99 -8.47 -8.25
CA VAL A 110 9.28 -9.52 -7.50
C VAL A 110 10.26 -10.48 -6.80
N LYS A 111 11.52 -10.51 -7.19
CA LYS A 111 12.53 -11.40 -6.59
C LYS A 111 12.57 -11.32 -5.04
N ARG A 112 12.46 -10.14 -4.47
CA ARG A 112 12.45 -9.94 -3.01
C ARG A 112 11.23 -10.58 -2.34
N TYR A 113 10.10 -10.68 -3.03
CA TYR A 113 8.85 -11.24 -2.51
C TYR A 113 8.79 -12.77 -2.64
N GLN A 114 9.79 -13.41 -3.28
CA GLN A 114 9.91 -14.86 -3.36
C GLN A 114 10.38 -15.49 -2.04
N THR A 115 10.98 -14.71 -1.14
CA THR A 115 11.40 -15.17 0.19
C THR A 115 10.21 -15.23 1.15
N GLU A 116 10.34 -15.97 2.24
CA GLU A 116 9.32 -16.01 3.31
C GLU A 116 9.09 -14.63 3.90
N ASP A 117 10.15 -13.90 4.26
CA ASP A 117 10.05 -12.53 4.78
C ASP A 117 9.39 -11.59 3.78
N GLY A 118 9.70 -11.73 2.50
CA GLY A 118 9.07 -10.95 1.44
C GLY A 118 7.58 -11.25 1.30
N ALA A 119 7.16 -12.50 1.47
CA ALA A 119 5.74 -12.87 1.50
C ALA A 119 5.01 -12.26 2.71
N LYS A 120 5.62 -12.33 3.91
CA LYS A 120 5.10 -11.69 5.13
C LYS A 120 4.90 -10.18 4.94
N GLN A 121 5.91 -9.51 4.39
CA GLN A 121 5.88 -8.07 4.12
C GLN A 121 4.83 -7.71 3.08
N SER A 122 4.67 -8.52 2.02
CA SER A 122 3.65 -8.31 0.99
C SER A 122 2.25 -8.45 1.58
N PHE A 123 2.00 -9.51 2.33
CA PHE A 123 0.73 -9.71 3.02
C PHE A 123 0.40 -8.54 3.95
N TRP A 124 1.39 -8.13 4.76
CA TRP A 124 1.21 -7.00 5.67
C TRP A 124 0.86 -5.71 4.91
N ALA A 125 1.57 -5.42 3.82
CA ALA A 125 1.34 -4.23 3.01
C ALA A 125 -0.04 -4.24 2.33
N ILE A 126 -0.52 -5.40 1.85
CA ILE A 126 -1.87 -5.54 1.31
C ILE A 126 -2.91 -5.32 2.42
N LYS A 127 -2.73 -5.95 3.57
CA LYS A 127 -3.68 -5.88 4.68
C LYS A 127 -3.81 -4.49 5.28
N HIS A 128 -2.69 -3.81 5.51
CA HIS A 128 -2.64 -2.55 6.26
C HIS A 128 -2.43 -1.31 5.40
N GLY A 129 -2.12 -1.47 4.11
CA GLY A 129 -1.74 -0.35 3.26
C GLY A 129 -0.41 0.28 3.66
N ILE A 130 -0.07 1.39 3.03
CA ILE A 130 1.14 2.16 3.35
C ILE A 130 0.75 3.62 3.54
N MET A 131 0.88 4.11 4.78
CA MET A 131 0.56 5.49 5.15
C MET A 131 1.34 6.50 4.30
N ALA A 132 0.71 7.59 3.94
CA ALA A 132 1.25 8.65 3.08
C ALA A 132 1.72 8.13 1.69
N SER A 133 1.05 7.09 1.18
CA SER A 133 1.19 6.61 -0.19
C SER A 133 -0.19 6.32 -0.80
N GLY A 134 -0.23 6.01 -2.10
CA GLY A 134 -1.47 5.58 -2.76
C GLY A 134 -1.90 4.13 -2.47
N MET A 135 -1.18 3.38 -1.64
CA MET A 135 -1.49 1.97 -1.32
C MET A 135 -2.57 1.88 -0.24
N PRO A 136 -3.81 1.45 -0.57
CA PRO A 136 -4.89 1.31 0.40
C PRO A 136 -4.73 0.09 1.31
N ALA A 137 -5.47 0.06 2.43
CA ALA A 137 -5.55 -1.06 3.35
C ALA A 137 -6.76 -1.95 2.99
N TRP A 138 -6.51 -3.16 2.56
CA TRP A 138 -7.57 -4.09 2.13
C TRP A 138 -8.11 -4.97 3.26
N GLY A 139 -7.45 -5.03 4.42
CA GLY A 139 -7.84 -5.88 5.54
C GLY A 139 -9.20 -5.55 6.17
N ALA A 140 -9.80 -4.39 5.87
CA ALA A 140 -11.14 -4.05 6.33
C ALA A 140 -12.26 -4.74 5.53
N SER A 141 -11.98 -5.12 4.27
CA SER A 141 -12.98 -5.66 3.33
C SER A 141 -12.62 -7.05 2.78
N HIS A 142 -11.43 -7.56 3.09
CA HIS A 142 -10.93 -8.84 2.57
C HIS A 142 -10.37 -9.68 3.72
N ASP A 143 -10.68 -10.96 3.72
CA ASP A 143 -10.12 -11.91 4.68
C ASP A 143 -8.66 -12.27 4.36
N ASP A 144 -8.01 -12.94 5.30
CA ASP A 144 -6.60 -13.29 5.19
C ASP A 144 -6.33 -14.31 4.06
N ALA A 145 -7.27 -15.23 3.79
CA ALA A 145 -7.11 -16.24 2.74
C ALA A 145 -7.09 -15.56 1.35
N ARG A 146 -8.00 -14.61 1.13
CA ARG A 146 -8.09 -13.83 -0.10
C ARG A 146 -6.83 -12.97 -0.32
N MET A 147 -6.31 -12.35 0.75
CA MET A 147 -5.06 -11.58 0.67
C MET A 147 -3.83 -12.46 0.41
N TRP A 148 -3.80 -13.68 0.96
CA TRP A 148 -2.75 -14.65 0.64
C TRP A 148 -2.80 -15.11 -0.81
N ALA A 149 -3.99 -15.23 -1.39
CA ALA A 149 -4.14 -15.53 -2.82
C ALA A 149 -3.56 -14.41 -3.70
N MET A 150 -3.75 -13.14 -3.32
CA MET A 150 -3.10 -12.01 -4.01
C MET A 150 -1.57 -12.07 -3.90
N VAL A 151 -1.02 -12.40 -2.71
CA VAL A 151 0.43 -12.59 -2.53
C VAL A 151 0.95 -13.71 -3.44
N ALA A 152 0.27 -14.85 -3.49
CA ALA A 152 0.65 -15.97 -4.36
C ALA A 152 0.60 -15.58 -5.84
N PHE A 153 -0.44 -14.86 -6.27
CA PHE A 153 -0.56 -14.35 -7.64
C PHE A 153 0.56 -13.37 -8.00
N ILE A 154 0.87 -12.39 -7.16
CA ILE A 154 1.97 -11.43 -7.38
C ILE A 154 3.30 -12.16 -7.59
N ARG A 155 3.55 -13.25 -6.87
CA ARG A 155 4.77 -14.06 -7.02
C ARG A 155 4.83 -14.81 -8.35
N ALA A 156 3.69 -15.17 -8.92
CA ALA A 156 3.58 -15.83 -10.20
C ALA A 156 3.63 -14.84 -11.39
N LEU A 157 3.15 -13.62 -11.20
CA LEU A 157 2.89 -12.62 -12.23
C LEU A 157 4.03 -12.40 -13.23
N PRO A 158 5.33 -12.32 -12.86
CA PRO A 158 6.41 -12.11 -13.81
C PRO A 158 6.63 -13.26 -14.81
N LYS A 159 6.00 -14.41 -14.58
CA LYS A 159 6.11 -15.60 -15.44
C LYS A 159 4.91 -15.73 -16.39
N LEU A 160 3.90 -14.90 -16.22
CA LEU A 160 2.66 -14.94 -17.00
C LEU A 160 2.81 -14.10 -18.26
N ASP A 161 2.39 -14.66 -19.38
CA ASP A 161 2.10 -13.87 -20.58
C ASP A 161 0.69 -13.23 -20.50
N GLU A 162 0.33 -12.41 -21.49
CA GLU A 162 -0.95 -11.70 -21.51
C GLU A 162 -2.16 -12.67 -21.57
N ALA A 163 -2.03 -13.79 -22.26
CA ALA A 163 -3.10 -14.78 -22.39
C ALA A 163 -3.31 -15.52 -21.06
N GLN A 164 -2.23 -15.95 -20.42
CA GLN A 164 -2.26 -16.58 -19.10
C GLN A 164 -2.79 -15.63 -18.03
N TYR A 165 -2.34 -14.37 -18.07
CA TYR A 165 -2.85 -13.32 -17.18
C TYR A 165 -4.37 -13.15 -17.35
N THR A 166 -4.85 -13.00 -18.58
CA THR A 166 -6.27 -12.85 -18.87
C THR A 166 -7.09 -14.03 -18.36
N MET A 167 -6.60 -15.26 -18.57
CA MET A 167 -7.27 -16.48 -18.11
C MET A 167 -7.38 -16.52 -16.57
N LEU A 168 -6.26 -16.23 -15.88
CA LEU A 168 -6.19 -16.29 -14.41
C LEU A 168 -6.88 -15.13 -13.70
N THR A 169 -7.20 -14.05 -14.41
CA THR A 169 -7.84 -12.86 -13.84
C THR A 169 -9.30 -12.69 -14.25
N THR A 170 -9.85 -13.62 -15.06
CA THR A 170 -11.26 -13.62 -15.43
C THR A 170 -12.08 -14.21 -14.28
N ARG A 171 -13.02 -13.41 -13.73
CA ARG A 171 -13.98 -13.94 -12.74
C ARG A 171 -14.92 -14.93 -13.42
N ILE A 172 -15.07 -16.09 -12.85
CA ILE A 172 -16.11 -17.04 -13.23
C ILE A 172 -17.37 -16.62 -12.46
N ASP A 173 -18.52 -16.56 -13.12
CA ASP A 173 -19.81 -16.02 -12.64
C ASP A 173 -20.32 -16.54 -11.26
N GLY A 174 -19.59 -17.38 -10.57
CA GLY A 174 -19.87 -17.84 -9.21
C GLY A 174 -19.29 -16.97 -8.08
N ASP A 175 -18.26 -16.18 -8.37
CA ASP A 175 -17.54 -15.36 -7.35
C ASP A 175 -18.14 -13.97 -7.14
N MET A 176 -19.17 -13.60 -7.93
CA MET A 176 -19.81 -12.27 -7.80
C MET A 176 -20.80 -12.16 -6.63
N MET A 177 -21.02 -13.22 -5.84
CA MET A 177 -22.03 -13.19 -4.77
C MET A 177 -21.53 -12.62 -3.43
N ASP A 178 -20.25 -12.29 -3.31
CA ASP A 178 -19.69 -11.78 -2.03
C ASP A 178 -19.37 -10.27 -2.03
N MET A 179 -19.84 -9.54 -3.05
CA MET A 179 -19.86 -8.07 -3.02
C MET A 179 -21.22 -7.52 -2.57
N SER A 180 -21.93 -8.21 -1.68
CA SER A 180 -23.00 -7.57 -0.93
C SER A 180 -22.36 -6.63 0.09
N PHE A 181 -22.25 -5.39 -0.34
CA PHE A 181 -22.05 -4.25 0.54
C PHE A 181 -23.29 -4.19 1.45
N ASP A 182 -23.26 -4.85 2.59
CA ASP A 182 -24.21 -4.61 3.68
C ASP A 182 -23.95 -3.21 4.24
N GLY A 183 -24.33 -2.23 3.40
CA GLY A 183 -24.39 -0.83 3.78
C GLY A 183 -25.72 -0.54 4.44
N ASP A 184 -25.97 -1.06 5.62
CA ASP A 184 -26.92 -0.48 6.54
C ASP A 184 -26.35 0.86 7.07
N MET A 185 -26.27 1.85 6.16
CA MET A 185 -26.29 3.23 6.59
C MET A 185 -27.71 3.57 6.99
N ASN A 186 -28.04 3.25 8.24
CA ASN A 186 -29.19 3.83 8.92
C ASN A 186 -28.93 5.35 9.08
N MET A 187 -29.26 6.12 8.04
CA MET A 187 -29.46 7.56 8.16
C MET A 187 -30.74 7.77 8.95
N SER A 188 -30.66 7.76 10.26
CA SER A 188 -31.68 8.39 11.08
C SER A 188 -31.66 9.88 10.78
N ASP A 189 -32.64 10.27 9.98
CA ASP A 189 -33.07 11.63 9.72
C ASP A 189 -33.52 12.23 11.07
N ASP A 190 -32.60 12.94 11.74
CA ASP A 190 -32.94 13.76 12.90
C ASP A 190 -33.12 15.20 12.44
N GLY A 191 -34.35 15.43 11.91
CA GLY A 191 -34.86 16.74 11.63
C GLY A 191 -35.19 17.50 12.91
N SER A 192 -34.23 18.25 13.42
CA SER A 192 -34.54 19.30 14.42
C SER A 192 -34.21 20.69 13.86
N GLY A 193 -35.28 21.44 13.68
CA GLY A 193 -35.33 22.76 13.12
C GLY A 193 -34.46 23.78 13.84
N MET A 194 -33.95 24.71 13.06
CA MET A 194 -33.60 26.04 13.54
C MET A 194 -34.56 27.07 12.92
N GLN A 195 -35.48 27.52 13.76
CA GLN A 195 -36.08 28.86 13.64
C GLN A 195 -35.19 29.87 14.37
N HIS A 196 -34.88 30.92 13.73
CA HIS A 196 -34.49 32.30 13.99
C HIS A 196 -33.21 32.71 13.31
#